data_ad444b36b6d0c368dc66e3514d0c120e
#
_entry.id   ad444b36b6d0c368dc66e3514d0c120e
#
_cell.length_a   1.000
_cell.length_b   1.000
_cell.length_c   1.000
_cell.angle_alpha   90.00
_cell.angle_beta   90.00
_cell.angle_gamma   90.00
#
_symmetry.space_group_name_H-M   'P 1'
#
loop_
_entity.id
_entity.type
_entity.pdbx_description
1 polymer ?
#
loop_
_entity_poly.entity_id
_entity_poly.type
_entity_poly.pdbx_seq_one_letter_code
_entity_poly.pdbx_strand_id
1 'polypeptide(L)'
;YDIYLPKNRTTETKVLILVHGGGWNAGEKSEMNPFKDFIREQLPEIAVVNMNYRLADLNNPPYPMQIHDIDQLVQELSNRAHEFQISKDIGFIGSSAGAHLSLLWSYAHDTKEQVKMVCSIVGPTNLLDEAYINTPNPVLRTLLDQFGNDAEVLEEVSPLYQVKTTSPATLLFYGAQDPLIPNSQGISLRDRLAELNVEHQFTLYPNGGHGWVGLDLWDTSIKLKAFVQEHL
;
A
#
# COMPACT_ATOMS: atom_id res chain seq x y z
N TYR A 1 -9.68 -8.85 -10.19
CA TYR A 1 -8.35 -9.29 -9.72
C TYR A 1 -7.90 -10.56 -10.43
N ASP A 2 -6.58 -10.80 -10.43
CA ASP A 2 -5.97 -12.07 -10.79
C ASP A 2 -5.37 -12.69 -9.51
N ILE A 3 -5.51 -14.03 -9.39
CA ILE A 3 -4.89 -14.77 -8.29
C ILE A 3 -3.90 -15.81 -8.84
N TYR A 4 -2.70 -15.82 -8.28
CA TYR A 4 -1.60 -16.72 -8.63
C TYR A 4 -1.32 -17.63 -7.44
N LEU A 5 -1.78 -18.86 -7.53
CA LEU A 5 -1.75 -19.85 -6.46
C LEU A 5 -0.51 -20.76 -6.55
N PRO A 6 0.24 -20.98 -5.48
CA PRO A 6 1.29 -21.98 -5.43
C PRO A 6 0.78 -23.40 -5.71
N LYS A 7 1.62 -24.24 -6.34
CA LYS A 7 1.22 -25.63 -6.63
C LYS A 7 0.96 -26.46 -5.37
N ASN A 8 1.81 -26.29 -4.36
CA ASN A 8 1.77 -27.07 -3.10
C ASN A 8 1.11 -26.29 -1.96
N ARG A 9 0.11 -25.46 -2.29
CA ARG A 9 -0.58 -24.63 -1.32
C ARG A 9 -1.41 -25.44 -0.34
N THR A 10 -1.60 -24.89 0.84
CA THR A 10 -2.46 -25.40 1.90
C THR A 10 -3.29 -24.27 2.48
N THR A 11 -4.17 -24.55 3.42
CA THR A 11 -4.93 -23.52 4.16
C THR A 11 -4.05 -22.55 4.97
N GLU A 12 -2.75 -22.84 5.10
CA GLU A 12 -1.76 -21.96 5.75
C GLU A 12 -0.99 -21.08 4.76
N THR A 13 -1.24 -21.27 3.44
CA THR A 13 -0.57 -20.47 2.39
C THR A 13 -0.94 -19.01 2.51
N LYS A 14 0.05 -18.18 2.78
CA LYS A 14 -0.12 -16.73 2.97
C LYS A 14 -0.40 -16.01 1.65
N VAL A 15 -0.98 -14.83 1.74
CA VAL A 15 -1.44 -14.06 0.57
C VAL A 15 -0.83 -12.67 0.55
N LEU A 16 -0.22 -12.29 -0.56
CA LEU A 16 0.18 -10.90 -0.83
C LEU A 16 -0.76 -10.27 -1.86
N ILE A 17 -1.36 -9.14 -1.49
CA ILE A 17 -2.24 -8.35 -2.35
C ILE A 17 -1.44 -7.16 -2.90
N LEU A 18 -1.38 -7.05 -4.22
CA LEU A 18 -0.69 -5.98 -4.94
C LEU A 18 -1.70 -4.92 -5.37
N VAL A 19 -1.41 -3.65 -5.03
CA VAL A 19 -2.30 -2.50 -5.31
C VAL A 19 -1.52 -1.45 -6.10
N HIS A 20 -1.99 -1.19 -7.34
CA HIS A 20 -1.30 -0.29 -8.28
C HIS A 20 -1.43 1.19 -7.92
N GLY A 21 -0.53 2.00 -8.47
CA GLY A 21 -0.55 3.46 -8.39
C GLY A 21 -1.52 4.11 -9.37
N GLY A 22 -1.23 5.37 -9.76
CA GLY A 22 -2.00 6.10 -10.77
C GLY A 22 -2.89 7.21 -10.21
N GLY A 23 -2.53 7.82 -9.06
CA GLY A 23 -3.24 9.00 -8.53
C GLY A 23 -4.74 8.79 -8.30
N TRP A 24 -5.14 7.56 -7.96
CA TRP A 24 -6.52 7.11 -7.71
C TRP A 24 -7.45 7.13 -8.93
N ASN A 25 -7.08 7.80 -10.03
CA ASN A 25 -7.91 8.00 -11.23
C ASN A 25 -7.34 7.39 -12.51
N ALA A 26 -6.21 6.71 -12.42
CA ALA A 26 -5.54 6.05 -13.54
C ALA A 26 -4.83 4.77 -13.07
N GLY A 27 -4.18 4.07 -14.01
CA GLY A 27 -3.42 2.87 -13.73
C GLY A 27 -4.21 1.58 -13.84
N GLU A 28 -3.50 0.49 -13.78
CA GLU A 28 -4.07 -0.87 -13.80
C GLU A 28 -3.13 -1.87 -13.12
N LYS A 29 -3.69 -3.01 -12.71
CA LYS A 29 -2.95 -4.08 -12.01
C LYS A 29 -1.69 -4.57 -12.73
N SER A 30 -1.61 -4.47 -14.06
CA SER A 30 -0.43 -4.90 -14.82
C SER A 30 0.84 -4.10 -14.47
N GLU A 31 0.70 -2.89 -13.92
CA GLU A 31 1.82 -2.07 -13.44
C GLU A 31 2.53 -2.73 -12.25
N MET A 32 1.84 -3.59 -11.50
CA MET A 32 2.41 -4.37 -10.40
C MET A 32 3.03 -5.71 -10.85
N ASN A 33 3.04 -6.02 -12.15
CA ASN A 33 3.64 -7.26 -12.66
C ASN A 33 5.11 -7.46 -12.26
N PRO A 34 5.99 -6.45 -12.22
CA PRO A 34 7.35 -6.65 -11.73
C PRO A 34 7.41 -7.20 -10.31
N PHE A 35 6.57 -6.68 -9.40
CA PHE A 35 6.47 -7.19 -8.02
C PHE A 35 5.85 -8.59 -7.98
N LYS A 36 4.78 -8.81 -8.74
CA LYS A 36 4.15 -10.12 -8.88
C LYS A 36 5.17 -11.19 -9.33
N ASP A 37 5.95 -10.90 -10.36
CA ASP A 37 6.92 -11.85 -10.91
C ASP A 37 8.06 -12.08 -9.93
N PHE A 38 8.56 -11.02 -9.28
CA PHE A 38 9.56 -11.11 -8.23
C PHE A 38 9.09 -12.01 -7.06
N ILE A 39 7.89 -11.77 -6.52
CA ILE A 39 7.36 -12.58 -5.40
C ILE A 39 7.20 -14.03 -5.81
N ARG A 40 6.62 -14.30 -6.99
CA ARG A 40 6.43 -15.67 -7.48
C ARG A 40 7.74 -16.43 -7.73
N GLU A 41 8.79 -15.72 -8.05
CA GLU A 41 10.13 -16.31 -8.26
C GLU A 41 10.86 -16.50 -6.93
N GLN A 42 10.82 -15.51 -6.04
CA GLN A 42 11.63 -15.47 -4.84
C GLN A 42 10.96 -16.05 -3.59
N LEU A 43 9.62 -16.11 -3.58
CA LEU A 43 8.76 -16.60 -2.50
C LEU A 43 7.63 -17.47 -3.09
N PRO A 44 7.99 -18.60 -3.73
CA PRO A 44 7.06 -19.42 -4.51
C PRO A 44 5.96 -20.09 -3.68
N GLU A 45 6.10 -20.08 -2.35
CA GLU A 45 5.10 -20.58 -1.38
C GLU A 45 3.94 -19.60 -1.12
N ILE A 46 4.09 -18.32 -1.50
CA ILE A 46 3.10 -17.26 -1.23
C ILE A 46 2.13 -17.15 -2.42
N ALA A 47 0.84 -17.06 -2.13
CA ALA A 47 -0.19 -16.70 -3.12
C ALA A 47 -0.12 -15.19 -3.39
N VAL A 48 -0.21 -14.81 -4.66
CA VAL A 48 -0.21 -13.40 -5.07
C VAL A 48 -1.57 -13.05 -5.66
N VAL A 49 -2.16 -11.97 -5.18
CA VAL A 49 -3.38 -11.36 -5.73
C VAL A 49 -3.03 -10.00 -6.32
N ASN A 50 -3.30 -9.80 -7.59
CA ASN A 50 -3.06 -8.54 -8.28
C ASN A 50 -4.41 -7.90 -8.62
N MET A 51 -4.74 -6.74 -8.01
CA MET A 51 -6.08 -6.17 -8.10
C MET A 51 -6.15 -4.89 -8.92
N ASN A 52 -7.29 -4.70 -9.59
CA ASN A 52 -7.77 -3.37 -9.96
C ASN A 52 -8.77 -2.90 -8.92
N TYR A 53 -8.78 -1.62 -8.66
CA TYR A 53 -9.85 -0.89 -7.98
C TYR A 53 -10.53 0.06 -8.97
N ARG A 54 -11.76 0.49 -8.70
CA ARG A 54 -12.47 1.48 -9.53
C ARG A 54 -11.71 2.80 -9.52
N LEU A 55 -11.51 3.35 -10.70
CA LEU A 55 -10.82 4.63 -10.86
C LEU A 55 -11.77 5.78 -10.53
N ALA A 56 -11.25 6.77 -9.81
CA ALA A 56 -12.02 7.96 -9.46
C ALA A 56 -12.27 8.84 -10.69
N ASP A 57 -13.40 9.54 -10.69
CA ASP A 57 -13.76 10.56 -11.66
C ASP A 57 -14.52 11.71 -10.97
N LEU A 58 -15.02 12.68 -11.74
CA LEU A 58 -15.72 13.85 -11.22
C LEU A 58 -16.97 13.53 -10.39
N ASN A 59 -17.60 12.36 -10.61
CA ASN A 59 -18.83 11.95 -9.94
C ASN A 59 -18.59 10.86 -8.90
N ASN A 60 -17.43 10.22 -8.94
CA ASN A 60 -17.06 9.08 -8.13
C ASN A 60 -15.71 9.36 -7.45
N PRO A 61 -15.69 9.99 -6.27
CA PRO A 61 -14.45 10.26 -5.54
C PRO A 61 -13.76 8.96 -5.12
N PRO A 62 -12.43 8.98 -4.90
CA PRO A 62 -11.70 7.77 -4.53
C PRO A 62 -12.18 7.16 -3.20
N TYR A 63 -12.54 8.01 -2.24
CA TYR A 63 -13.05 7.59 -0.94
C TYR A 63 -14.57 7.83 -0.83
N PRO A 64 -15.33 6.86 -0.30
CA PRO A 64 -14.90 5.56 0.23
C PRO A 64 -14.84 4.45 -0.83
N MET A 65 -15.05 4.76 -2.13
CA MET A 65 -15.26 3.79 -3.20
C MET A 65 -14.12 2.75 -3.30
N GLN A 66 -12.86 3.20 -3.32
CA GLN A 66 -11.71 2.32 -3.52
C GLN A 66 -11.38 1.49 -2.27
N ILE A 67 -11.66 2.03 -1.09
CA ILE A 67 -11.56 1.28 0.18
C ILE A 67 -12.59 0.15 0.20
N HIS A 68 -13.82 0.39 -0.27
CA HIS A 68 -14.83 -0.66 -0.42
C HIS A 68 -14.40 -1.74 -1.41
N ASP A 69 -13.67 -1.40 -2.48
CA ASP A 69 -13.18 -2.40 -3.43
C ASP A 69 -12.13 -3.32 -2.79
N ILE A 70 -11.25 -2.78 -1.96
CA ILE A 70 -10.29 -3.59 -1.18
C ILE A 70 -11.06 -4.46 -0.18
N ASP A 71 -12.02 -3.90 0.54
CA ASP A 71 -12.83 -4.63 1.51
C ASP A 71 -13.57 -5.81 0.86
N GLN A 72 -14.19 -5.60 -0.30
CA GLN A 72 -14.84 -6.66 -1.06
C GLN A 72 -13.86 -7.75 -1.51
N LEU A 73 -12.66 -7.38 -1.94
CA LEU A 73 -11.61 -8.34 -2.30
C LEU A 73 -11.20 -9.18 -1.10
N VAL A 74 -10.91 -8.55 0.04
CA VAL A 74 -10.49 -9.27 1.25
C VAL A 74 -11.60 -10.19 1.76
N GLN A 75 -12.85 -9.75 1.71
CA GLN A 75 -14.01 -10.60 2.04
C GLN A 75 -14.14 -11.79 1.09
N GLU A 76 -13.99 -11.58 -0.21
CA GLU A 76 -14.03 -12.64 -1.23
C GLU A 76 -12.93 -13.68 -1.00
N LEU A 77 -11.69 -13.24 -0.75
CA LEU A 77 -10.56 -14.14 -0.44
C LEU A 77 -10.83 -14.92 0.84
N SER A 78 -11.34 -14.27 1.89
CA SER A 78 -11.66 -14.91 3.16
C SER A 78 -12.78 -15.95 3.04
N ASN A 79 -13.83 -15.64 2.25
CA ASN A 79 -14.95 -16.55 2.02
C ASN A 79 -14.53 -17.78 1.19
N ARG A 80 -13.59 -17.59 0.26
CA ARG A 80 -13.08 -18.67 -0.60
C ARG A 80 -11.74 -19.24 -0.15
N ALA A 81 -11.28 -18.93 1.06
CA ALA A 81 -9.98 -19.36 1.56
C ALA A 81 -9.81 -20.89 1.50
N HIS A 82 -10.85 -21.65 1.87
CA HIS A 82 -10.84 -23.11 1.77
C HIS A 82 -10.79 -23.61 0.31
N GLU A 83 -11.55 -23.00 -0.58
CA GLU A 83 -11.54 -23.35 -2.03
C GLU A 83 -10.16 -23.08 -2.64
N PHE A 84 -9.59 -21.94 -2.37
CA PHE A 84 -8.26 -21.56 -2.86
C PHE A 84 -7.12 -22.25 -2.13
N GLN A 85 -7.38 -22.87 -1.00
CA GLN A 85 -6.38 -23.42 -0.06
C GLN A 85 -5.34 -22.34 0.31
N ILE A 86 -5.83 -21.25 0.89
CA ILE A 86 -5.02 -20.12 1.37
C ILE A 86 -5.40 -19.77 2.81
N SER A 87 -4.50 -19.14 3.54
CA SER A 87 -4.73 -18.53 4.84
C SER A 87 -5.62 -17.28 4.70
N LYS A 88 -6.19 -16.84 5.82
CA LYS A 88 -6.81 -15.51 5.95
C LYS A 88 -5.81 -14.43 6.33
N ASP A 89 -4.58 -14.81 6.70
CA ASP A 89 -3.51 -13.86 6.92
C ASP A 89 -3.02 -13.32 5.57
N ILE A 90 -3.02 -12.01 5.44
CA ILE A 90 -2.68 -11.29 4.22
C ILE A 90 -1.60 -10.25 4.46
N GLY A 91 -0.90 -9.88 3.41
CA GLY A 91 -0.03 -8.72 3.36
C GLY A 91 -0.38 -7.85 2.15
N PHE A 92 -0.04 -6.57 2.22
CA PHE A 92 -0.19 -5.66 1.09
C PHE A 92 1.16 -5.17 0.58
N ILE A 93 1.26 -4.99 -0.74
CA ILE A 93 2.32 -4.23 -1.39
C ILE A 93 1.62 -3.21 -2.30
N GLY A 94 1.74 -1.94 -1.96
CA GLY A 94 1.14 -0.86 -2.73
C GLY A 94 2.18 0.12 -3.27
N SER A 95 1.88 0.73 -4.42
CA SER A 95 2.69 1.78 -5.01
C SER A 95 1.89 3.08 -5.11
N SER A 96 2.45 4.23 -4.69
CA SER A 96 1.85 5.56 -4.82
C SER A 96 0.41 5.60 -4.24
N ALA A 97 -0.61 5.91 -5.04
CA ALA A 97 -2.02 5.85 -4.64
C ALA A 97 -2.42 4.48 -4.07
N GLY A 98 -1.91 3.38 -4.64
CA GLY A 98 -2.16 2.03 -4.13
C GLY A 98 -1.50 1.77 -2.78
N ALA A 99 -0.35 2.39 -2.50
CA ALA A 99 0.29 2.34 -1.19
C ALA A 99 -0.55 3.09 -0.14
N HIS A 100 -1.07 4.28 -0.48
CA HIS A 100 -2.02 5.01 0.35
C HIS A 100 -3.24 4.15 0.69
N LEU A 101 -3.90 3.56 -0.31
CA LEU A 101 -5.08 2.71 -0.11
C LEU A 101 -4.78 1.49 0.76
N SER A 102 -3.61 0.85 0.56
CA SER A 102 -3.16 -0.30 1.34
C SER A 102 -2.93 0.05 2.81
N LEU A 103 -2.23 1.16 3.07
CA LEU A 103 -2.00 1.66 4.43
C LEU A 103 -3.33 2.04 5.11
N LEU A 104 -4.18 2.81 4.42
CA LEU A 104 -5.45 3.27 4.97
C LEU A 104 -6.36 2.10 5.33
N TRP A 105 -6.50 1.13 4.42
CA TRP A 105 -7.31 -0.06 4.70
C TRP A 105 -6.75 -0.87 5.86
N SER A 106 -5.43 -1.09 5.89
CA SER A 106 -4.77 -1.88 6.94
C SER A 106 -4.89 -1.25 8.33
N TYR A 107 -4.87 0.08 8.44
CA TYR A 107 -4.89 0.76 9.73
C TYR A 107 -6.31 1.09 10.22
N ALA A 108 -7.22 1.44 9.31
CA ALA A 108 -8.56 1.90 9.66
C ALA A 108 -9.65 0.82 9.52
N HIS A 109 -9.51 -0.08 8.54
CA HIS A 109 -10.61 -0.95 8.10
C HIS A 109 -10.40 -2.44 8.40
N ASP A 110 -9.17 -2.89 8.69
CA ASP A 110 -8.90 -4.28 9.10
C ASP A 110 -9.38 -4.56 10.53
N THR A 111 -10.68 -4.74 10.69
CA THR A 111 -11.30 -5.03 12.00
C THR A 111 -11.07 -6.45 12.48
N LYS A 112 -10.50 -7.32 11.62
CA LYS A 112 -10.27 -8.74 11.93
C LYS A 112 -8.78 -9.06 12.14
N GLU A 113 -7.92 -8.04 12.08
CA GLU A 113 -6.47 -8.18 12.23
C GLU A 113 -5.86 -9.23 11.28
N GLN A 114 -6.38 -9.26 10.04
CA GLN A 114 -5.94 -10.21 9.01
C GLN A 114 -4.63 -9.75 8.35
N VAL A 115 -4.38 -8.45 8.30
CA VAL A 115 -3.15 -7.88 7.73
C VAL A 115 -2.01 -8.10 8.70
N LYS A 116 -0.97 -8.82 8.25
CA LYS A 116 0.25 -9.06 9.03
C LYS A 116 1.35 -8.06 8.67
N MET A 117 1.36 -7.62 7.44
CA MET A 117 2.31 -6.61 6.97
C MET A 117 1.74 -5.72 5.86
N VAL A 118 2.23 -4.50 5.76
CA VAL A 118 1.97 -3.61 4.64
C VAL A 118 3.26 -2.97 4.15
N CYS A 119 3.52 -3.05 2.84
CA CYS A 119 4.63 -2.37 2.19
C CYS A 119 4.10 -1.18 1.39
N SER A 120 4.57 0.00 1.71
CA SER A 120 4.28 1.26 1.01
C SER A 120 5.48 1.72 0.20
N ILE A 121 5.31 1.82 -1.10
CA ILE A 121 6.30 2.37 -2.02
C ILE A 121 5.79 3.73 -2.46
N VAL A 122 6.44 4.81 -2.01
CA VAL A 122 6.12 6.21 -2.28
C VAL A 122 4.64 6.57 -2.06
N GLY A 123 4.03 6.04 -0.99
CA GLY A 123 2.62 6.31 -0.68
C GLY A 123 2.40 7.64 0.02
N PRO A 124 1.36 8.42 -0.37
CA PRO A 124 0.86 9.51 0.47
C PRO A 124 0.36 8.97 1.82
N THR A 125 0.63 9.69 2.91
CA THR A 125 0.26 9.26 4.27
C THR A 125 -0.48 10.34 5.06
N ASN A 126 -0.33 11.60 4.67
CA ASN A 126 -0.94 12.76 5.31
C ASN A 126 -1.42 13.76 4.26
N LEU A 127 -2.71 13.80 3.99
CA LEU A 127 -3.29 14.74 3.02
C LEU A 127 -3.48 16.16 3.58
N LEU A 128 -3.25 16.34 4.90
CA LEU A 128 -3.19 17.64 5.57
C LEU A 128 -1.75 18.21 5.66
N ASP A 129 -0.76 17.57 5.04
CA ASP A 129 0.62 18.07 5.01
C ASP A 129 0.69 19.43 4.32
N GLU A 130 1.36 20.40 4.96
CA GLU A 130 1.55 21.75 4.40
C GLU A 130 2.20 21.73 3.00
N ALA A 131 3.08 20.75 2.75
CA ALA A 131 3.71 20.57 1.45
C ALA A 131 2.69 20.20 0.35
N TYR A 132 1.57 19.59 0.72
CA TYR A 132 0.46 19.31 -0.18
C TYR A 132 -0.50 20.50 -0.28
N ILE A 133 -0.94 21.06 0.85
CA ILE A 133 -1.87 22.19 0.90
C ILE A 133 -1.32 23.39 0.10
N ASN A 134 -0.02 23.66 0.26
CA ASN A 134 0.66 24.79 -0.37
C ASN A 134 1.39 24.43 -1.68
N THR A 135 1.14 23.24 -2.25
CA THR A 135 1.86 22.82 -3.46
C THR A 135 1.63 23.76 -4.64
N PRO A 136 2.70 24.22 -5.32
CA PRO A 136 2.58 24.96 -6.57
C PRO A 136 2.32 24.04 -7.77
N ASN A 137 2.44 22.70 -7.60
CA ASN A 137 2.27 21.73 -8.67
C ASN A 137 0.78 21.53 -8.98
N PRO A 138 0.27 21.96 -10.16
CA PRO A 138 -1.14 21.86 -10.49
C PRO A 138 -1.62 20.42 -10.65
N VAL A 139 -0.74 19.51 -11.07
CA VAL A 139 -1.09 18.08 -11.21
C VAL A 139 -1.34 17.48 -9.83
N LEU A 140 -0.44 17.72 -8.89
CA LEU A 140 -0.60 17.22 -7.51
C LEU A 140 -1.84 17.82 -6.85
N ARG A 141 -2.10 19.11 -7.05
CA ARG A 141 -3.32 19.76 -6.54
C ARG A 141 -4.58 19.07 -7.07
N THR A 142 -4.66 18.84 -8.39
CA THR A 142 -5.79 18.14 -9.01
C THR A 142 -5.99 16.72 -8.44
N LEU A 143 -4.90 16.01 -8.12
CA LEU A 143 -4.98 14.69 -7.51
C LEU A 143 -5.53 14.74 -6.07
N LEU A 144 -5.11 15.74 -5.29
CA LEU A 144 -5.57 15.91 -3.91
C LEU A 144 -7.01 16.41 -3.83
N ASP A 145 -7.43 17.30 -4.74
CA ASP A 145 -8.79 17.83 -4.82
C ASP A 145 -9.86 16.74 -5.00
N GLN A 146 -9.49 15.53 -5.43
CA GLN A 146 -10.41 14.38 -5.50
C GLN A 146 -10.99 13.96 -4.14
N PHE A 147 -10.30 14.29 -3.04
CA PHE A 147 -10.77 14.02 -1.67
C PHE A 147 -11.59 15.18 -1.07
N GLY A 148 -11.72 16.29 -1.79
CA GLY A 148 -12.34 17.52 -1.29
C GLY A 148 -11.42 18.31 -0.36
N ASN A 149 -12.01 19.30 0.32
CA ASN A 149 -11.27 20.24 1.18
C ASN A 149 -11.73 20.19 2.65
N ASP A 150 -12.55 19.22 3.02
CA ASP A 150 -13.00 19.02 4.39
C ASP A 150 -11.87 18.41 5.22
N ALA A 151 -11.43 19.12 6.26
CA ALA A 151 -10.31 18.71 7.09
C ALA A 151 -10.58 17.38 7.83
N GLU A 152 -11.82 17.13 8.24
CA GLU A 152 -12.21 15.88 8.90
C GLU A 152 -12.08 14.69 7.93
N VAL A 153 -12.53 14.89 6.68
CA VAL A 153 -12.37 13.86 5.64
C VAL A 153 -10.90 13.64 5.30
N LEU A 154 -10.10 14.72 5.16
CA LEU A 154 -8.68 14.61 4.86
C LEU A 154 -7.91 13.90 5.99
N GLU A 155 -8.30 14.12 7.25
CA GLU A 155 -7.77 13.38 8.40
C GLU A 155 -8.17 11.91 8.35
N GLU A 156 -9.45 11.61 8.11
CA GLU A 156 -9.99 10.25 8.00
C GLU A 156 -9.28 9.44 6.92
N VAL A 157 -9.00 10.04 5.75
CA VAL A 157 -8.32 9.36 4.65
C VAL A 157 -6.80 9.41 4.72
N SER A 158 -6.21 9.96 5.76
CA SER A 158 -4.76 10.02 5.95
C SER A 158 -4.26 8.87 6.83
N PRO A 159 -3.52 7.90 6.29
CA PRO A 159 -3.00 6.77 7.06
C PRO A 159 -2.26 7.16 8.34
N LEU A 160 -1.56 8.30 8.32
CA LEU A 160 -0.82 8.82 9.48
C LEU A 160 -1.67 8.93 10.75
N TYR A 161 -2.92 9.36 10.62
CA TYR A 161 -3.84 9.55 11.75
C TYR A 161 -4.58 8.25 12.13
N GLN A 162 -4.51 7.23 11.29
CA GLN A 162 -5.18 5.95 11.51
C GLN A 162 -4.29 4.89 12.19
N VAL A 163 -3.00 5.19 12.40
CA VAL A 163 -2.05 4.26 13.05
C VAL A 163 -2.47 4.00 14.50
N LYS A 164 -2.52 2.72 14.86
CA LYS A 164 -2.84 2.20 16.21
C LYS A 164 -1.68 1.32 16.69
N THR A 165 -1.63 1.04 17.97
CA THR A 165 -0.66 0.09 18.56
C THR A 165 -0.79 -1.32 18.01
N THR A 166 -1.96 -1.66 17.43
CA THR A 166 -2.25 -2.96 16.79
C THR A 166 -2.08 -2.93 15.28
N SER A 167 -1.60 -1.83 14.70
CA SER A 167 -1.33 -1.74 13.25
C SER A 167 -0.29 -2.79 12.83
N PRO A 168 -0.40 -3.35 11.61
CA PRO A 168 0.51 -4.38 11.14
C PRO A 168 1.94 -3.87 10.96
N ALA A 169 2.89 -4.79 10.92
CA ALA A 169 4.27 -4.48 10.56
C ALA A 169 4.31 -3.70 9.23
N THR A 170 5.07 -2.60 9.19
CA THR A 170 5.03 -1.64 8.09
C THR A 170 6.40 -1.41 7.46
N LEU A 171 6.50 -1.64 6.15
CA LEU A 171 7.71 -1.38 5.35
C LEU A 171 7.51 -0.15 4.48
N LEU A 172 8.41 0.83 4.58
CA LEU A 172 8.31 2.12 3.92
C LEU A 172 9.52 2.38 3.01
N PHE A 173 9.24 2.68 1.73
CA PHE A 173 10.25 3.09 0.75
C PHE A 173 9.88 4.42 0.12
N TYR A 174 10.82 5.38 0.16
CA TYR A 174 10.64 6.72 -0.40
C TYR A 174 11.88 7.18 -1.15
N GLY A 175 11.68 8.09 -2.11
CA GLY A 175 12.76 8.75 -2.85
C GLY A 175 12.93 10.20 -2.40
N ALA A 176 14.18 10.60 -2.07
CA ALA A 176 14.46 11.96 -1.58
C ALA A 176 14.32 13.04 -2.67
N GLN A 177 14.24 12.65 -3.94
CA GLN A 177 14.03 13.53 -5.09
C GLN A 177 12.65 13.36 -5.74
N ASP A 178 11.68 12.80 -5.00
CA ASP A 178 10.33 12.57 -5.50
C ASP A 178 9.61 13.93 -5.72
N PRO A 179 9.17 14.25 -6.96
CA PRO A 179 8.48 15.51 -7.26
C PRO A 179 7.01 15.50 -6.85
N LEU A 180 6.44 14.34 -6.48
CA LEU A 180 5.03 14.15 -6.16
C LEU A 180 4.79 13.88 -4.68
N ILE A 181 5.66 13.10 -4.04
CA ILE A 181 5.50 12.68 -2.65
C ILE A 181 6.61 13.30 -1.80
N PRO A 182 6.33 14.36 -1.04
CA PRO A 182 7.29 14.98 -0.14
C PRO A 182 7.84 13.99 0.88
N ASN A 183 9.12 14.15 1.25
CA ASN A 183 9.77 13.29 2.24
C ASN A 183 9.07 13.27 3.61
N SER A 184 8.38 14.37 3.96
CA SER A 184 7.55 14.48 5.16
C SER A 184 6.53 13.34 5.27
N GLN A 185 6.01 12.85 4.15
CA GLN A 185 5.02 11.77 4.12
C GLN A 185 5.56 10.48 4.77
N GLY A 186 6.73 10.03 4.32
CA GLY A 186 7.37 8.83 4.86
C GLY A 186 7.95 9.06 6.26
N ILE A 187 8.54 10.22 6.49
CA ILE A 187 9.18 10.58 7.77
C ILE A 187 8.13 10.64 8.89
N SER A 188 7.03 11.36 8.67
CA SER A 188 5.97 11.51 9.68
C SER A 188 5.32 10.17 10.03
N LEU A 189 5.07 9.32 9.03
CA LEU A 189 4.51 7.99 9.30
C LEU A 189 5.50 7.10 10.06
N ARG A 190 6.79 7.09 9.68
CA ARG A 190 7.84 6.39 10.44
C ARG A 190 7.85 6.81 11.91
N ASP A 191 7.84 8.12 12.16
CA ASP A 191 7.90 8.67 13.52
C ASP A 191 6.65 8.29 14.32
N ARG A 192 5.48 8.29 13.67
CA ARG A 192 4.23 7.86 14.32
C ARG A 192 4.22 6.36 14.64
N LEU A 193 4.73 5.52 13.75
CA LEU A 193 4.89 4.09 14.00
C LEU A 193 5.85 3.83 15.17
N ALA A 194 6.97 4.56 15.21
CA ALA A 194 7.94 4.47 16.31
C ALA A 194 7.34 4.90 17.65
N GLU A 195 6.59 6.01 17.68
CA GLU A 195 5.89 6.50 18.88
C GLU A 195 4.95 5.44 19.47
N LEU A 196 4.24 4.73 18.61
CA LEU A 196 3.28 3.69 19.01
C LEU A 196 3.90 2.29 19.16
N ASN A 197 5.23 2.16 19.00
CA ASN A 197 5.96 0.89 19.03
C ASN A 197 5.42 -0.13 18.03
N VAL A 198 4.94 0.31 16.88
CA VAL A 198 4.56 -0.57 15.77
C VAL A 198 5.83 -0.98 15.03
N GLU A 199 5.98 -2.28 14.73
CA GLU A 199 7.12 -2.79 13.97
C GLU A 199 7.19 -2.15 12.58
N HIS A 200 8.34 -1.58 12.22
CA HIS A 200 8.49 -0.91 10.94
C HIS A 200 9.94 -0.81 10.47
N GLN A 201 10.08 -0.72 9.14
CA GLN A 201 11.35 -0.37 8.50
C GLN A 201 11.11 0.79 7.53
N PHE A 202 12.08 1.71 7.47
CA PHE A 202 12.02 2.89 6.61
C PHE A 202 13.31 3.04 5.80
N THR A 203 13.18 3.22 4.50
CA THR A 203 14.31 3.53 3.60
C THR A 203 13.97 4.77 2.77
N LEU A 204 14.88 5.75 2.83
CA LEU A 204 14.85 6.94 1.97
C LEU A 204 16.04 6.87 1.02
N TYR A 205 15.77 6.70 -0.27
CA TYR A 205 16.81 6.67 -1.30
C TYR A 205 17.22 8.08 -1.72
N PRO A 206 18.48 8.50 -1.47
CA PRO A 206 18.89 9.91 -1.64
C PRO A 206 18.71 10.45 -3.06
N ASN A 207 18.85 9.58 -4.07
CA ASN A 207 18.71 9.91 -5.49
C ASN A 207 17.42 9.35 -6.12
N GLY A 208 16.58 8.68 -5.33
CA GLY A 208 15.29 8.14 -5.79
C GLY A 208 14.28 9.25 -6.05
N GLY A 209 13.56 9.14 -7.15
CA GLY A 209 12.37 9.95 -7.48
C GLY A 209 11.09 9.25 -7.04
N HIS A 210 10.02 9.39 -7.85
CA HIS A 210 8.75 8.63 -7.69
C HIS A 210 8.89 7.15 -8.09
N GLY A 211 10.09 6.63 -8.03
CA GLY A 211 10.56 5.31 -8.35
C GLY A 211 12.07 5.33 -8.55
N TRP A 212 12.68 4.17 -8.60
CA TRP A 212 14.13 4.01 -8.75
C TRP A 212 14.48 2.73 -9.50
N VAL A 213 15.72 2.63 -9.92
CA VAL A 213 16.27 1.52 -10.69
C VAL A 213 17.66 1.11 -10.16
N GLY A 214 18.26 0.07 -10.69
CA GLY A 214 19.63 -0.33 -10.37
C GLY A 214 19.78 -0.81 -8.94
N LEU A 215 20.80 -0.30 -8.23
CA LEU A 215 21.14 -0.75 -6.88
C LEU A 215 20.05 -0.45 -5.86
N ASP A 216 19.35 0.67 -5.98
CA ASP A 216 18.25 1.04 -5.07
C ASP A 216 17.05 0.09 -5.25
N LEU A 217 16.74 -0.32 -6.49
CA LEU A 217 15.68 -1.31 -6.75
C LEU A 217 16.09 -2.70 -6.24
N TRP A 218 17.36 -3.06 -6.38
CA TRP A 218 17.87 -4.32 -5.85
C TRP A 218 17.82 -4.35 -4.31
N ASP A 219 18.22 -3.27 -3.63
CA ASP A 219 18.11 -3.11 -2.17
C ASP A 219 16.64 -3.18 -1.71
N THR A 220 15.72 -2.49 -2.42
CA THR A 220 14.27 -2.60 -2.19
C THR A 220 13.80 -4.05 -2.24
N SER A 221 14.23 -4.80 -3.25
CA SER A 221 13.84 -6.20 -3.46
C SER A 221 14.32 -7.11 -2.33
N ILE A 222 15.56 -6.92 -1.86
CA ILE A 222 16.13 -7.69 -0.73
C ILE A 222 15.35 -7.40 0.56
N LYS A 223 15.14 -6.11 0.88
CA LYS A 223 14.42 -5.69 2.09
C LYS A 223 12.97 -6.17 2.06
N LEU A 224 12.30 -6.03 0.91
CA LEU A 224 10.93 -6.52 0.73
C LEU A 224 10.84 -8.03 0.98
N LYS A 225 11.75 -8.82 0.37
CA LYS A 225 11.77 -10.28 0.57
C LYS A 225 11.96 -10.64 2.03
N ALA A 226 12.96 -10.05 2.70
CA ALA A 226 13.24 -10.29 4.10
C ALA A 226 12.04 -9.94 4.98
N PHE A 227 11.43 -8.78 4.76
CA PHE A 227 10.27 -8.32 5.52
C PHE A 227 9.04 -9.21 5.34
N VAL A 228 8.78 -9.67 4.11
CA VAL A 228 7.70 -10.63 3.85
C VAL A 228 7.94 -11.95 4.59
N GLN A 229 9.18 -12.47 4.58
CA GLN A 229 9.52 -13.72 5.27
C GLN A 229 9.46 -13.63 6.79
N GLU A 230 9.64 -12.43 7.35
CA GLU A 230 9.63 -12.21 8.80
C GLU A 230 8.21 -12.01 9.34
N HIS A 231 7.34 -11.35 8.57
CA HIS A 231 6.05 -10.85 9.08
C HIS A 231 4.82 -11.50 8.46
N LEU A 232 4.94 -12.21 7.35
CA LEU A 232 3.84 -12.90 6.70
C LEU A 232 3.99 -14.42 6.77
#